data_ec6d933a9e6c89216226a68661001707
#
_entry.id   ec6d933a9e6c89216226a68661001707
#
_cell.length_a   1.000
_cell.length_b   1.000
_cell.length_c   1.000
_cell.angle_alpha   90.00
_cell.angle_beta   90.00
_cell.angle_gamma   90.00
#
_symmetry.space_group_name_H-M   'P 1'
#
loop_
_entity.id
_entity.type
_entity.pdbx_description
1 polymer ?
#
loop_
_entity_poly.entity_id
_entity_poly.type
_entity_poly.pdbx_seq_one_letter_code
_entity_poly.pdbx_strand_id
1 'polypeptide(L)'
;MTDDLTPTVPLWGVVAAIDPGRSKCGLVLADCTSGQVLDALVVAADETESQLKRWHQQTPLATLVLGNGTSSDQWKTLLQALAPVRVVDESGTTLRARSRYWELWPCRGWRRLLPQGLRVPACELDAIAALVLLEDHVGHPLRWPQPPMQGPGIRSAPAP
;
A
#
# COMPACT_ATOMS: atom_id res chain seq x y z
N MET A 1 -17.60 7.76 -28.51
CA MET A 1 -17.99 7.12 -27.25
C MET A 1 -17.43 5.72 -27.24
N THR A 2 -16.19 5.60 -26.85
CA THR A 2 -15.54 4.31 -26.63
C THR A 2 -15.54 4.10 -25.12
N ASP A 3 -16.52 3.28 -24.67
CA ASP A 3 -16.49 2.66 -23.38
C ASP A 3 -15.19 1.85 -23.29
N ASP A 4 -14.19 2.42 -22.64
CA ASP A 4 -13.03 1.67 -22.16
C ASP A 4 -13.48 0.85 -20.94
N LEU A 5 -14.32 -0.14 -21.21
CA LEU A 5 -14.59 -1.23 -20.30
C LEU A 5 -13.35 -2.11 -20.28
N THR A 6 -12.26 -1.60 -19.71
CA THR A 6 -11.25 -2.49 -19.17
C THR A 6 -11.99 -3.35 -18.14
N PRO A 7 -12.14 -4.66 -18.41
CA PRO A 7 -12.78 -5.53 -17.45
C PRO A 7 -12.01 -5.40 -16.13
N THR A 8 -12.70 -5.03 -15.08
CA THR A 8 -12.21 -5.13 -13.72
C THR A 8 -11.95 -6.61 -13.48
N VAL A 9 -10.76 -7.07 -13.85
CA VAL A 9 -10.32 -8.42 -13.52
C VAL A 9 -10.25 -8.43 -12.01
N PRO A 10 -11.12 -9.18 -11.32
CA PRO A 10 -11.05 -9.27 -9.88
C PRO A 10 -9.65 -9.73 -9.51
N LEU A 11 -8.99 -8.97 -8.64
CA LEU A 11 -7.70 -9.36 -8.12
C LEU A 11 -7.90 -10.54 -7.17
N TRP A 12 -7.46 -11.69 -7.62
CA TRP A 12 -7.40 -12.91 -6.83
C TRP A 12 -5.95 -13.21 -6.49
N GLY A 13 -5.74 -13.82 -5.32
CA GLY A 13 -4.42 -14.21 -4.87
C GLY A 13 -3.65 -13.09 -4.18
N VAL A 14 -2.34 -13.25 -4.10
CA VAL A 14 -1.47 -12.33 -3.39
C VAL A 14 -1.06 -11.19 -4.30
N VAL A 15 -1.29 -9.97 -3.83
CA VAL A 15 -1.05 -8.72 -4.56
C VAL A 15 -0.16 -7.82 -3.71
N ALA A 16 0.80 -7.16 -4.34
CA ALA A 16 1.53 -6.09 -3.70
C ALA A 16 1.12 -4.74 -4.27
N ALA A 17 1.00 -3.73 -3.42
CA ALA A 17 0.77 -2.35 -3.82
C ALA A 17 1.96 -1.46 -3.45
N ILE A 18 2.21 -0.47 -4.28
CA ILE A 18 3.37 0.41 -4.20
C ILE A 18 2.89 1.85 -4.32
N ASP A 19 3.21 2.65 -3.30
CA ASP A 19 3.13 4.11 -3.35
C ASP A 19 4.54 4.65 -3.62
N PRO A 20 4.86 5.03 -4.88
CA PRO A 20 6.21 5.36 -5.27
C PRO A 20 6.58 6.79 -4.82
N GLY A 21 7.61 6.91 -3.98
CA GLY A 21 8.23 8.17 -3.61
C GLY A 21 9.62 8.34 -4.21
N ARG A 22 10.19 9.55 -4.08
CA ARG A 22 11.54 9.85 -4.59
C ARG A 22 12.66 9.17 -3.82
N SER A 23 12.57 9.16 -2.50
CA SER A 23 13.59 8.60 -1.60
C SER A 23 13.14 7.31 -0.93
N LYS A 24 11.85 7.12 -0.76
CA LYS A 24 11.25 5.97 -0.12
C LYS A 24 9.93 5.61 -0.80
N CYS A 25 9.55 4.35 -0.70
CA CYS A 25 8.28 3.83 -1.19
C CYS A 25 7.50 3.17 -0.06
N GLY A 26 6.19 3.36 -0.06
CA GLY A 26 5.27 2.58 0.75
C GLY A 26 4.90 1.29 0.04
N LEU A 27 4.96 0.18 0.75
CA LEU A 27 4.66 -1.15 0.22
C LEU A 27 3.63 -1.85 1.08
N VAL A 28 2.69 -2.52 0.46
CA VAL A 28 1.72 -3.41 1.11
C VAL A 28 1.67 -4.73 0.35
N LEU A 29 1.64 -5.82 1.09
CA LEU A 29 1.35 -7.16 0.59
C LEU A 29 0.02 -7.62 1.16
N ALA A 30 -0.88 -8.11 0.33
CA ALA A 30 -2.18 -8.60 0.77
C ALA A 30 -2.61 -9.85 -0.01
N ASP A 31 -3.36 -10.71 0.66
CA ASP A 31 -4.13 -11.75 0.01
C ASP A 31 -5.54 -11.21 -0.28
N CYS A 32 -5.77 -10.88 -1.53
CA CYS A 32 -7.06 -10.35 -1.99
C CYS A 32 -8.17 -11.40 -2.01
N THR A 33 -7.84 -12.69 -2.01
CA THR A 33 -8.82 -13.78 -1.91
C THR A 33 -9.45 -13.83 -0.52
N SER A 34 -8.63 -13.73 0.53
CA SER A 34 -9.11 -13.68 1.91
C SER A 34 -9.44 -12.27 2.40
N GLY A 35 -9.05 -11.25 1.68
CA GLY A 35 -9.23 -9.84 2.04
C GLY A 35 -8.34 -9.40 3.21
N GLN A 36 -7.12 -9.94 3.33
CA GLN A 36 -6.24 -9.70 4.47
C GLN A 36 -4.90 -9.09 4.05
N VAL A 37 -4.46 -8.09 4.79
CA VAL A 37 -3.09 -7.56 4.70
C VAL A 37 -2.13 -8.57 5.37
N LEU A 38 -1.09 -8.95 4.64
CA LEU A 38 -0.07 -9.91 5.08
C LEU A 38 1.17 -9.19 5.63
N ASP A 39 1.59 -8.10 4.98
CA ASP A 39 2.74 -7.30 5.40
C ASP A 39 2.63 -5.86 4.88
N ALA A 40 3.33 -4.93 5.51
CA ALA A 40 3.43 -3.55 5.04
C ALA A 40 4.75 -2.93 5.53
N LEU A 41 5.42 -2.23 4.63
CA LEU A 41 6.75 -1.69 4.83
C LEU A 41 6.86 -0.29 4.22
N VAL A 42 7.73 0.53 4.80
CA VAL A 42 8.31 1.68 4.12
C VAL A 42 9.78 1.37 3.89
N VAL A 43 10.21 1.41 2.65
CA VAL A 43 11.56 1.05 2.23
C VAL A 43 12.20 2.19 1.45
N ALA A 44 13.53 2.24 1.38
CA ALA A 44 14.23 3.13 0.47
C ALA A 44 13.86 2.81 -0.99
N ALA A 45 13.83 3.83 -1.84
CA ALA A 45 13.40 3.65 -3.24
C ALA A 45 14.25 2.60 -3.99
N ASP A 46 15.56 2.57 -3.73
CA ASP A 46 16.50 1.60 -4.32
C ASP A 46 16.36 0.17 -3.75
N GLU A 47 15.72 -0.01 -2.60
CA GLU A 47 15.45 -1.32 -1.99
C GLU A 47 14.09 -1.91 -2.40
N THR A 48 13.23 -1.11 -3.01
CA THR A 48 11.85 -1.50 -3.36
C THR A 48 11.80 -2.75 -4.23
N GLU A 49 12.59 -2.80 -5.29
CA GLU A 49 12.64 -3.95 -6.20
C GLU A 49 13.07 -5.23 -5.49
N SER A 50 14.12 -5.16 -4.67
CA SER A 50 14.62 -6.33 -3.94
C SER A 50 13.63 -6.83 -2.90
N GLN A 51 12.86 -5.93 -2.27
CA GLN A 51 11.79 -6.30 -1.35
C GLN A 51 10.64 -7.02 -2.07
N LEU A 52 10.20 -6.50 -3.22
CA LEU A 52 9.15 -7.12 -4.02
C LEU A 52 9.57 -8.49 -4.56
N LYS A 53 10.82 -8.64 -4.97
CA LYS A 53 11.39 -9.94 -5.37
C LYS A 53 11.37 -10.93 -4.21
N ARG A 54 11.72 -10.51 -2.99
CA ARG A 54 11.64 -11.37 -1.78
C ARG A 54 10.21 -11.85 -1.54
N TRP A 55 9.22 -10.96 -1.59
CA TRP A 55 7.83 -11.35 -1.44
C TRP A 55 7.39 -12.32 -2.54
N HIS A 56 7.75 -12.04 -3.80
CA HIS A 56 7.42 -12.92 -4.93
C HIS A 56 8.02 -14.32 -4.80
N GLN A 57 9.24 -14.42 -4.26
CA GLN A 57 9.90 -15.70 -4.00
C GLN A 57 9.23 -16.49 -2.87
N GLN A 58 8.72 -15.82 -1.85
CA GLN A 58 8.00 -16.45 -0.74
C GLN A 58 6.58 -16.88 -1.16
N THR A 59 5.91 -16.02 -1.88
CA THR A 59 4.55 -16.26 -2.39
C THR A 59 4.40 -15.54 -3.73
N PRO A 60 4.13 -16.29 -4.83
CA PRO A 60 4.00 -15.68 -6.15
C PRO A 60 2.96 -14.55 -6.16
N LEU A 61 3.38 -13.36 -6.60
CA LEU A 61 2.52 -12.21 -6.75
C LEU A 61 1.66 -12.37 -8.01
N ALA A 62 0.35 -12.30 -7.86
CA ALA A 62 -0.58 -12.35 -8.97
C ALA A 62 -0.61 -11.03 -9.76
N THR A 63 -0.45 -9.91 -9.06
CA THR A 63 -0.47 -8.56 -9.65
C THR A 63 0.30 -7.58 -8.75
N LEU A 64 0.81 -6.53 -9.36
CA LEU A 64 1.38 -5.35 -8.70
C LEU A 64 0.48 -4.15 -8.98
N VAL A 65 0.06 -3.45 -7.92
CA VAL A 65 -0.68 -2.19 -8.01
C VAL A 65 0.29 -1.05 -7.76
N LEU A 66 0.38 -0.12 -8.69
CA LEU A 66 1.34 0.98 -8.67
C LEU A 66 0.60 2.32 -8.74
N GLY A 67 0.88 3.22 -7.82
CA GLY A 67 0.40 4.60 -7.89
C GLY A 67 0.98 5.33 -9.11
N ASN A 68 0.21 6.24 -9.72
CA ASN A 68 0.59 6.96 -10.94
C ASN A 68 1.48 8.20 -10.68
N GLY A 69 2.25 8.22 -9.60
CA GLY A 69 3.17 9.30 -9.26
C GLY A 69 4.25 9.58 -10.32
N THR A 70 5.05 10.59 -10.05
CA THR A 70 6.02 11.18 -11.02
C THR A 70 7.02 10.17 -11.60
N SER A 71 7.28 9.05 -10.94
CA SER A 71 8.22 8.01 -11.36
C SER A 71 7.54 6.72 -11.82
N SER A 72 6.22 6.73 -12.01
CA SER A 72 5.43 5.51 -12.28
C SER A 72 5.87 4.75 -13.55
N ASP A 73 6.26 5.46 -14.62
CA ASP A 73 6.68 4.80 -15.87
C ASP A 73 7.95 3.98 -15.71
N GLN A 74 8.93 4.52 -14.97
CA GLN A 74 10.17 3.79 -14.66
C GLN A 74 9.88 2.56 -13.81
N TRP A 75 9.06 2.71 -12.77
CA TRP A 75 8.63 1.61 -11.93
C TRP A 75 7.85 0.55 -12.70
N LYS A 76 6.92 0.98 -13.56
CA LYS A 76 6.14 0.07 -14.40
C LYS A 76 7.04 -0.83 -15.24
N THR A 77 8.02 -0.25 -15.94
CA THR A 77 8.96 -0.99 -16.78
C THR A 77 9.77 -2.00 -15.96
N LEU A 78 10.27 -1.59 -14.79
CA LEU A 78 11.05 -2.44 -13.91
C LEU A 78 10.23 -3.62 -13.35
N LEU A 79 9.01 -3.34 -12.91
CA LEU A 79 8.18 -4.28 -12.18
C LEU A 79 7.41 -5.26 -13.08
N GLN A 80 7.22 -4.93 -14.36
CA GLN A 80 6.58 -5.83 -15.33
C GLN A 80 7.33 -7.16 -15.52
N ALA A 81 8.62 -7.19 -15.24
CA ALA A 81 9.40 -8.42 -15.27
C ALA A 81 9.06 -9.38 -14.10
N LEU A 82 8.44 -8.85 -13.03
CA LEU A 82 8.12 -9.60 -11.83
C LEU A 82 6.68 -10.15 -11.86
N ALA A 83 5.71 -9.29 -12.16
CA ALA A 83 4.29 -9.64 -12.25
C ALA A 83 3.55 -8.59 -13.09
N PRO A 84 2.30 -8.86 -13.56
CA PRO A 84 1.48 -7.85 -14.22
C PRO A 84 1.30 -6.61 -13.35
N VAL A 85 1.51 -5.42 -13.94
CA VAL A 85 1.41 -4.13 -13.23
C VAL A 85 0.12 -3.43 -13.60
N ARG A 86 -0.64 -2.99 -12.60
CA ARG A 86 -1.79 -2.11 -12.72
C ARG A 86 -1.44 -0.74 -12.15
N VAL A 87 -1.50 0.28 -12.98
CA VAL A 87 -1.31 1.66 -12.54
C VAL A 87 -2.66 2.23 -12.13
N VAL A 88 -2.72 2.85 -10.95
CA VAL A 88 -3.93 3.43 -10.36
C VAL A 88 -3.69 4.89 -10.01
N ASP A 89 -4.76 5.69 -10.03
CA ASP A 89 -4.68 7.10 -9.66
C ASP A 89 -4.43 7.24 -8.16
N GLU A 90 -3.40 8.01 -7.79
CA GLU A 90 -3.05 8.31 -6.40
C GLU A 90 -3.61 9.65 -5.90
N SER A 91 -4.44 10.35 -6.68
CA SER A 91 -5.02 11.64 -6.31
C SER A 91 -5.76 11.56 -4.96
N GLY A 92 -5.34 12.41 -4.01
CA GLY A 92 -5.92 12.46 -2.68
C GLY A 92 -5.58 11.27 -1.75
N THR A 93 -4.74 10.36 -2.18
CA THR A 93 -4.37 9.15 -1.42
C THR A 93 -3.73 9.49 -0.07
N THR A 94 -2.88 10.52 0.00
CA THR A 94 -2.23 10.95 1.25
C THR A 94 -3.26 11.38 2.31
N LEU A 95 -4.29 12.13 1.91
CA LEU A 95 -5.35 12.55 2.83
C LEU A 95 -6.20 11.37 3.30
N ARG A 96 -6.54 10.47 2.38
CA ARG A 96 -7.29 9.24 2.69
C ARG A 96 -6.47 8.25 3.52
N ALA A 97 -5.15 8.16 3.29
CA ALA A 97 -4.25 7.38 4.11
C ALA A 97 -4.25 7.84 5.57
N ARG A 98 -4.32 9.15 5.81
CA ARG A 98 -4.44 9.69 7.18
C ARG A 98 -5.75 9.28 7.85
N SER A 99 -6.87 9.34 7.13
CA SER A 99 -8.16 8.88 7.65
C SER A 99 -8.14 7.37 7.91
N ARG A 100 -7.60 6.60 6.97
CA ARG A 100 -7.48 5.15 7.07
C ARG A 100 -6.58 4.71 8.24
N TYR A 101 -5.51 5.46 8.50
CA TYR A 101 -4.67 5.26 9.68
C TYR A 101 -5.49 5.29 10.97
N TRP A 102 -6.37 6.30 11.14
CA TRP A 102 -7.17 6.43 12.35
C TRP A 102 -8.33 5.44 12.45
N GLU A 103 -8.75 4.83 11.34
CA GLU A 103 -9.66 3.70 11.34
C GLU A 103 -8.98 2.42 11.83
N LEU A 104 -7.75 2.18 11.35
CA LEU A 104 -6.94 1.02 11.76
C LEU A 104 -6.47 1.12 13.21
N TRP A 105 -6.05 2.31 13.62
CA TRP A 105 -5.54 2.59 14.99
C TRP A 105 -6.26 3.78 15.61
N PRO A 106 -7.45 3.58 16.19
CA PRO A 106 -8.20 4.66 16.81
C PRO A 106 -7.43 5.34 17.95
N CYS A 107 -7.48 6.67 17.98
CA CYS A 107 -6.91 7.44 19.08
C CYS A 107 -7.47 7.01 20.43
N ARG A 108 -6.59 6.88 21.42
CA ARG A 108 -6.95 6.57 22.81
C ARG A 108 -6.68 7.77 23.73
N GLY A 109 -7.39 7.82 24.88
CA GLY A 109 -7.22 8.84 25.90
C GLY A 109 -7.67 10.24 25.42
N TRP A 110 -7.04 11.29 25.99
CA TRP A 110 -7.39 12.69 25.74
C TRP A 110 -7.23 13.15 24.29
N ARG A 111 -6.37 12.47 23.50
CA ARG A 111 -6.18 12.74 22.06
C ARG A 111 -7.47 12.55 21.23
N ARG A 112 -8.43 11.79 21.72
CA ARG A 112 -9.76 11.66 21.09
C ARG A 112 -10.52 12.98 21.03
N LEU A 113 -10.23 13.91 21.96
CA LEU A 113 -10.88 15.22 22.03
C LEU A 113 -10.31 16.22 21.02
N LEU A 114 -9.15 15.92 20.42
CA LEU A 114 -8.57 16.76 19.38
C LEU A 114 -9.32 16.55 18.05
N PRO A 115 -9.56 17.62 17.27
CA PRO A 115 -10.00 17.51 15.90
C PRO A 115 -9.08 16.59 15.10
N GLN A 116 -9.64 15.81 14.19
CA GLN A 116 -8.88 14.81 13.41
C GLN A 116 -7.68 15.44 12.67
N GLY A 117 -7.81 16.67 12.18
CA GLY A 117 -6.74 17.41 11.51
C GLY A 117 -5.52 17.73 12.40
N LEU A 118 -5.70 17.77 13.73
CA LEU A 118 -4.64 18.03 14.70
C LEU A 118 -4.00 16.75 15.29
N ARG A 119 -4.55 15.60 14.94
CA ARG A 119 -3.99 14.31 15.36
C ARG A 119 -2.85 13.92 14.44
N VAL A 120 -1.63 13.84 14.97
CA VAL A 120 -0.45 13.45 14.20
C VAL A 120 -0.30 11.93 14.29
N PRO A 121 -0.28 11.20 13.14
CA PRO A 121 0.06 9.79 13.11
C PRO A 121 1.46 9.55 13.69
N ALA A 122 1.62 8.43 14.40
CA ALA A 122 2.90 8.07 15.02
C ALA A 122 3.89 7.42 14.04
N CYS A 123 3.51 7.26 12.77
CA CYS A 123 4.32 6.60 11.75
C CYS A 123 4.20 7.28 10.39
N GLU A 124 5.06 6.85 9.48
CA GLU A 124 5.00 7.23 8.08
C GLU A 124 3.75 6.66 7.40
N LEU A 125 3.07 7.50 6.61
CA LEU A 125 1.82 7.14 5.97
C LEU A 125 2.01 6.45 4.60
N ASP A 126 3.23 6.33 4.12
CA ASP A 126 3.50 5.82 2.76
C ASP A 126 2.97 4.39 2.55
N ALA A 127 3.12 3.51 3.55
CA ALA A 127 2.55 2.16 3.46
C ALA A 127 1.02 2.16 3.57
N ILE A 128 0.44 3.08 4.33
CA ILE A 128 -1.03 3.25 4.37
C ILE A 128 -1.54 3.83 3.05
N ALA A 129 -0.78 4.70 2.39
CA ALA A 129 -1.10 5.17 1.05
C ALA A 129 -1.12 4.00 0.05
N ALA A 130 -0.12 3.12 0.10
CA ALA A 130 -0.12 1.89 -0.71
C ALA A 130 -1.33 0.99 -0.41
N LEU A 131 -1.74 0.86 0.87
CA LEU A 131 -2.95 0.13 1.25
C LEU A 131 -4.20 0.75 0.64
N VAL A 132 -4.35 2.08 0.70
CA VAL A 132 -5.49 2.79 0.12
C VAL A 132 -5.56 2.59 -1.40
N LEU A 133 -4.42 2.64 -2.10
CA LEU A 133 -4.35 2.33 -3.54
C LEU A 133 -4.86 0.92 -3.84
N LEU A 134 -4.49 -0.05 -3.02
CA LEU A 134 -4.93 -1.43 -3.17
C LEU A 134 -6.43 -1.58 -2.88
N GLU A 135 -6.92 -0.99 -1.80
CA GLU A 135 -8.35 -1.01 -1.42
C GLU A 135 -9.23 -0.37 -2.50
N ASP A 136 -8.79 0.74 -3.11
CA ASP A 136 -9.47 1.34 -4.26
C ASP A 136 -9.56 0.39 -5.45
N HIS A 137 -8.47 -0.32 -5.70
CA HIS A 137 -8.40 -1.23 -6.83
C HIS A 137 -9.26 -2.48 -6.64
N VAL A 138 -9.33 -3.03 -5.41
CA VAL A 138 -10.20 -4.18 -5.09
C VAL A 138 -11.64 -3.77 -4.80
N GLY A 139 -11.89 -2.49 -4.52
CA GLY A 139 -13.23 -1.93 -4.29
C GLY A 139 -13.80 -2.15 -2.89
N HIS A 140 -12.99 -2.59 -1.93
CA HIS A 140 -13.40 -2.79 -0.55
C HIS A 140 -12.21 -2.67 0.42
N PRO A 141 -12.46 -2.34 1.70
CA PRO A 141 -11.40 -2.30 2.71
C PRO A 141 -10.85 -3.70 3.01
N LEU A 142 -9.53 -3.77 3.20
CA LEU A 142 -8.83 -4.98 3.61
C LEU A 142 -8.68 -5.04 5.12
N ARG A 143 -8.72 -6.24 5.68
CA ARG A 143 -8.52 -6.47 7.11
C ARG A 143 -7.04 -6.63 7.40
N TRP A 144 -6.60 -6.01 8.47
CA TRP A 144 -5.25 -6.20 9.02
C TRP A 144 -5.35 -7.05 10.28
N PRO A 145 -5.14 -8.38 10.19
CA PRO A 145 -5.45 -9.30 11.29
C PRO A 145 -4.49 -9.19 12.49
N GLN A 146 -3.31 -8.65 12.26
CA GLN A 146 -2.32 -8.43 13.31
C GLN A 146 -1.90 -6.96 13.33
N PRO A 147 -2.67 -6.08 14.00
CA PRO A 147 -2.11 -4.78 14.30
C PRO A 147 -0.84 -5.01 15.11
N PRO A 148 0.26 -4.32 14.84
CA PRO A 148 1.51 -4.52 15.54
C PRO A 148 1.35 -4.28 17.02
N MET A 149 1.99 -5.11 17.80
CA MET A 149 1.94 -5.05 19.25
C MET A 149 2.57 -3.80 19.87
N GLN A 150 3.31 -3.00 19.07
CA GLN A 150 3.92 -1.74 19.50
C GLN A 150 3.89 -0.72 18.37
N GLY A 151 3.00 0.25 18.51
CA GLY A 151 2.82 1.30 17.51
C GLY A 151 2.09 0.82 16.25
N PRO A 152 1.88 1.69 15.28
CA PRO A 152 1.16 1.39 14.05
C PRO A 152 2.02 0.56 13.12
N GLY A 153 2.00 -0.69 13.18
CA GLY A 153 2.45 -1.79 12.39
C GLY A 153 3.23 -1.67 11.12
N ILE A 154 3.76 -0.54 10.90
CA ILE A 154 4.58 -0.29 9.74
C ILE A 154 6.03 -0.46 10.16
N ARG A 155 6.63 -1.53 9.71
CA ARG A 155 8.06 -1.75 9.89
C ARG A 155 8.82 -0.95 8.84
N SER A 156 9.80 -0.20 9.27
CA SER A 156 10.87 0.21 8.36
C SER A 156 11.73 -1.01 8.06
N ALA A 157 12.12 -1.20 6.81
CA ALA A 157 13.10 -2.23 6.51
C ALA A 157 14.36 -1.99 7.36
N PRO A 158 15.01 -3.03 7.90
CA PRO A 158 16.27 -2.83 8.60
C PRO A 158 17.27 -2.17 7.64
N ALA A 159 17.95 -1.14 8.13
CA ALA A 159 19.05 -0.54 7.39
C ALA A 159 20.09 -1.62 7.06
N PRO A 160 20.74 -1.52 5.89
CA PRO A 160 21.74 -2.50 5.45
C PRO A 160 22.92 -2.63 6.42
#